data_7538ba4a7bc05b8e67518c4d90a87518
#
_entry.id   7538ba4a7bc05b8e67518c4d90a87518
#
_cell.length_a   1.000
_cell.length_b   1.000
_cell.length_c   1.000
_cell.angle_alpha   90.00
_cell.angle_beta   90.00
_cell.angle_gamma   90.00
#
_symmetry.space_group_name_H-M   'P 1'
#
loop_
_entity.id
_entity.type
_entity.pdbx_description
1 polymer ?
#
loop_
_entity_poly.entity_id
_entity_poly.type
_entity_poly.pdbx_seq_one_letter_code
_entity_poly.pdbx_strand_id
1 'polypeptide(L)'
;MNIFVSKINYIICTITAILSAILGDFWFLFIFLLGLNIIDYITGIMKARHLKKESSKQAMKGFIKKFLMWCLIAMGFGLGITFQKIGKIIGIDLHIMLAIGWFILAHCIINEFRSILENMVELDKGYLVPK
;
A
#
# COMPACT_ATOMS: atom_id res chain seq x y z
N MET A 1 -31.69 14.84 -9.58
CA MET A 1 -30.29 14.48 -9.22
C MET A 1 -29.37 15.30 -10.09
N ASN A 2 -28.41 15.97 -9.48
CA ASN A 2 -27.56 16.95 -10.16
C ASN A 2 -26.66 16.26 -11.20
N ILE A 3 -26.54 16.84 -12.41
CA ILE A 3 -25.66 16.35 -13.50
C ILE A 3 -24.22 16.10 -13.01
N PHE A 4 -23.77 16.92 -12.05
CA PHE A 4 -22.47 16.80 -11.41
C PHE A 4 -22.31 15.48 -10.63
N VAL A 5 -23.31 15.09 -9.82
CA VAL A 5 -23.31 13.83 -9.06
C VAL A 5 -23.33 12.64 -10.00
N SER A 6 -24.08 12.71 -11.10
CA SER A 6 -24.11 11.65 -12.10
C SER A 6 -22.72 11.45 -12.76
N LYS A 7 -22.04 12.52 -13.13
CA LYS A 7 -20.69 12.45 -13.72
C LYS A 7 -19.67 11.83 -12.76
N ILE A 8 -19.73 12.23 -11.48
CA ILE A 8 -18.85 11.65 -10.44
C ILE A 8 -19.11 10.15 -10.30
N ASN A 9 -20.36 9.73 -10.27
CA ASN A 9 -20.70 8.32 -10.17
C ASN A 9 -20.18 7.51 -11.37
N TYR A 10 -20.28 8.02 -12.59
CA TYR A 10 -19.70 7.37 -13.77
C TYR A 10 -18.19 7.22 -13.67
N ILE A 11 -17.48 8.25 -13.20
CA ILE A 11 -16.02 8.19 -13.02
C ILE A 11 -15.66 7.14 -11.97
N ILE A 12 -16.34 7.13 -10.83
CA ILE A 12 -16.10 6.15 -9.77
C ILE A 12 -16.35 4.73 -10.27
N CYS A 13 -17.48 4.48 -10.94
CA CYS A 13 -17.81 3.17 -11.50
C CYS A 13 -16.77 2.71 -12.53
N THR A 14 -16.31 3.62 -13.39
CA THR A 14 -15.30 3.30 -14.40
C THR A 14 -13.97 2.93 -13.75
N ILE A 15 -13.50 3.72 -12.77
CA ILE A 15 -12.26 3.44 -12.04
C ILE A 15 -12.37 2.11 -11.31
N THR A 16 -13.47 1.86 -10.61
CA THR A 16 -13.72 0.60 -9.89
C THR A 16 -13.70 -0.60 -10.84
N ALA A 17 -14.35 -0.48 -12.00
CA ALA A 17 -14.38 -1.54 -13.00
C ALA A 17 -12.98 -1.84 -13.56
N ILE A 18 -12.17 -0.82 -13.84
CA ILE A 18 -10.79 -0.97 -14.31
C ILE A 18 -9.93 -1.64 -13.23
N LEU A 19 -10.02 -1.18 -11.98
CA LEU A 19 -9.27 -1.76 -10.86
C LEU A 19 -9.65 -3.22 -10.63
N SER A 20 -10.95 -3.55 -10.66
CA SER A 20 -11.42 -4.92 -10.53
C SER A 20 -10.96 -5.82 -11.68
N ALA A 21 -10.92 -5.28 -12.90
CA ALA A 21 -10.45 -6.03 -14.07
C ALA A 21 -8.94 -6.33 -14.01
N ILE A 22 -8.15 -5.42 -13.48
CA ILE A 22 -6.68 -5.55 -13.42
C ILE A 22 -6.23 -6.31 -12.15
N LEU A 23 -6.80 -5.97 -10.99
CA LEU A 23 -6.36 -6.43 -9.68
C LEU A 23 -7.27 -7.52 -9.06
N GLY A 24 -8.39 -7.83 -9.72
CA GLY A 24 -9.38 -8.76 -9.20
C GLY A 24 -10.29 -8.15 -8.12
N ASP A 25 -11.09 -9.00 -7.47
CA ASP A 25 -12.11 -8.56 -6.51
C ASP A 25 -11.54 -7.95 -5.22
N PHE A 26 -10.27 -8.20 -4.94
CA PHE A 26 -9.57 -7.69 -3.75
C PHE A 26 -8.77 -6.41 -4.01
N TRP A 27 -9.09 -5.65 -5.06
CA TRP A 27 -8.43 -4.40 -5.40
C TRP A 27 -8.41 -3.39 -4.24
N PHE A 28 -9.40 -3.42 -3.37
CA PHE A 28 -9.49 -2.53 -2.21
C PHE A 28 -8.32 -2.68 -1.23
N LEU A 29 -7.68 -3.85 -1.16
CA LEU A 29 -6.50 -4.06 -0.31
C LEU A 29 -5.29 -3.26 -0.81
N PHE A 30 -5.14 -3.10 -2.11
CA PHE A 30 -4.10 -2.26 -2.71
C PHE A 30 -4.36 -0.78 -2.43
N ILE A 31 -5.61 -0.35 -2.55
CA ILE A 31 -6.01 1.03 -2.21
C ILE A 31 -5.83 1.28 -0.70
N PHE A 32 -6.16 0.32 0.14
CA PHE A 32 -5.93 0.39 1.58
C PHE A 32 -4.43 0.55 1.91
N LEU A 33 -3.57 -0.25 1.28
CA LEU A 33 -2.11 -0.11 1.44
C LEU A 33 -1.62 1.27 0.97
N LEU A 34 -2.13 1.76 -0.16
CA LEU A 34 -1.79 3.10 -0.65
C LEU A 34 -2.19 4.18 0.36
N GLY A 35 -3.38 4.06 0.95
CA GLY A 35 -3.84 4.94 2.02
C GLY A 35 -2.91 4.91 3.24
N LEU A 36 -2.50 3.72 3.68
CA LEU A 36 -1.54 3.57 4.77
C LEU A 36 -0.18 4.19 4.43
N ASN A 37 0.30 4.03 3.19
CA ASN A 37 1.54 4.67 2.74
C ASN A 37 1.49 6.19 2.84
N ILE A 38 0.35 6.79 2.48
CA ILE A 38 0.13 8.24 2.57
C ILE A 38 0.11 8.68 4.04
N ILE A 39 -0.62 7.99 4.88
CA ILE A 39 -0.72 8.29 6.32
C ILE A 39 0.64 8.14 7.00
N ASP A 40 1.38 7.06 6.71
CA ASP A 40 2.73 6.86 7.25
C ASP A 40 3.70 7.97 6.82
N TYR A 41 3.62 8.39 5.55
CA TYR A 41 4.44 9.47 5.03
C TYR A 41 4.12 10.80 5.74
N ILE A 42 2.84 11.14 5.89
CA ILE A 42 2.39 12.36 6.57
C ILE A 42 2.81 12.34 8.05
N THR A 43 2.54 11.26 8.76
CA THR A 43 2.90 11.13 10.18
C THR A 43 4.42 11.12 10.39
N GLY A 44 5.17 10.56 9.45
CA GLY A 44 6.63 10.60 9.44
C GLY A 44 7.18 12.02 9.28
N ILE A 45 6.59 12.83 8.39
CA ILE A 45 6.95 14.25 8.24
C ILE A 45 6.62 15.03 9.51
N MET A 46 5.43 14.83 10.09
CA MET A 46 5.03 15.48 11.33
C MET A 46 6.01 15.15 12.47
N LYS A 47 6.41 13.89 12.59
CA LYS A 47 7.41 13.44 13.56
C LYS A 47 8.77 14.12 13.33
N ALA A 48 9.24 14.17 12.09
CA ALA A 48 10.51 14.79 11.73
C ALA A 48 10.52 16.30 12.05
N ARG A 49 9.43 17.01 11.79
CA ARG A 49 9.24 18.41 12.16
C ARG A 49 9.27 18.61 13.67
N HIS A 50 8.54 17.76 14.38
CA HIS A 50 8.50 17.82 15.86
C HIS A 50 9.86 17.61 16.47
N LEU A 51 10.66 16.67 15.95
CA LEU A 51 12.03 16.39 16.39
C LEU A 51 13.07 17.35 15.79
N LYS A 52 12.66 18.31 14.95
CA LYS A 52 13.55 19.24 14.23
C LYS A 52 14.65 18.54 13.40
N LYS A 53 14.30 17.35 12.85
CA LYS A 53 15.19 16.52 12.03
C LYS A 53 14.71 16.42 10.57
N GLU A 54 13.91 17.37 10.13
CA GLU A 54 13.38 17.40 8.76
C GLU A 54 14.52 17.58 7.75
N SER A 55 14.58 16.67 6.75
CA SER A 55 15.51 16.80 5.63
C SER A 55 14.91 16.20 4.36
N SER A 56 15.22 16.84 3.21
CA SER A 56 14.80 16.33 1.89
C SER A 56 15.38 14.96 1.59
N LYS A 57 16.60 14.69 2.04
CA LYS A 57 17.27 13.40 1.87
C LYS A 57 16.52 12.28 2.60
N GLN A 58 16.04 12.53 3.80
CA GLN A 58 15.27 11.55 4.58
C GLN A 58 13.89 11.30 3.97
N ALA A 59 13.23 12.35 3.48
CA ALA A 59 11.96 12.23 2.76
C ALA A 59 12.10 11.40 1.48
N MET A 60 13.15 11.62 0.69
CA MET A 60 13.45 10.84 -0.50
C MET A 60 13.73 9.37 -0.17
N LYS A 61 14.47 9.10 0.89
CA LYS A 61 14.75 7.73 1.36
C LYS A 61 13.46 6.99 1.72
N GLY A 62 12.53 7.65 2.39
CA GLY A 62 11.20 7.12 2.70
C GLY A 62 10.39 6.80 1.46
N PHE A 63 10.39 7.70 0.47
CA PHE A 63 9.72 7.50 -0.81
C PHE A 63 10.28 6.29 -1.58
N ILE A 64 11.61 6.18 -1.69
CA ILE A 64 12.27 5.05 -2.35
C ILE A 64 11.90 3.73 -1.66
N LYS A 65 11.89 3.69 -0.33
CA LYS A 65 11.51 2.50 0.43
C LYS A 65 10.08 2.04 0.09
N LYS A 66 9.14 2.97 -0.02
CA LYS A 66 7.75 2.66 -0.41
C LYS A 66 7.66 2.20 -1.86
N PHE A 67 8.39 2.81 -2.75
CA PHE A 67 8.47 2.37 -4.15
C PHE A 67 8.99 0.93 -4.27
N LEU A 68 10.06 0.60 -3.56
CA LEU A 68 10.62 -0.76 -3.54
C LEU A 68 9.64 -1.78 -2.95
N MET A 69 8.85 -1.38 -1.95
CA MET A 69 7.80 -2.22 -1.38
C MET A 69 6.73 -2.57 -2.43
N TRP A 70 6.28 -1.61 -3.23
CA TRP A 70 5.35 -1.85 -4.33
C TRP A 70 5.94 -2.75 -5.42
N CYS A 71 7.24 -2.58 -5.73
CA CYS A 71 7.96 -3.50 -6.62
C CYS A 71 7.96 -4.93 -6.09
N LEU A 72 8.21 -5.11 -4.79
CA LEU A 72 8.21 -6.42 -4.14
C LEU A 72 6.84 -7.11 -4.22
N ILE A 73 5.75 -6.35 -4.02
CA ILE A 73 4.38 -6.85 -4.17
C ILE A 73 4.13 -7.31 -5.62
N ALA A 74 4.50 -6.48 -6.59
CA ALA A 74 4.36 -6.80 -8.01
C ALA A 74 5.15 -8.05 -8.39
N MET A 75 6.37 -8.21 -7.87
CA MET A 75 7.19 -9.42 -8.08
C MET A 75 6.53 -10.64 -7.46
N GLY A 76 5.99 -10.54 -6.25
CA GLY A 76 5.30 -11.65 -5.57
C GLY A 76 4.10 -12.17 -6.37
N PHE A 77 3.25 -11.28 -6.85
CA PHE A 77 2.12 -11.65 -7.71
C PHE A 77 2.59 -12.14 -9.09
N GLY A 78 3.61 -11.50 -9.67
CA GLY A 78 4.19 -11.92 -10.93
C GLY A 78 4.73 -13.35 -10.88
N LEU A 79 5.44 -13.72 -9.84
CA LEU A 79 5.89 -15.10 -9.59
C LEU A 79 4.72 -16.06 -9.46
N GLY A 80 3.71 -15.72 -8.66
CA GLY A 80 2.52 -16.53 -8.46
C GLY A 80 1.78 -16.83 -9.78
N ILE A 81 1.56 -15.79 -10.61
CA ILE A 81 0.93 -15.92 -11.92
C ILE A 81 1.78 -16.78 -12.86
N THR A 82 3.10 -16.59 -12.86
CA THR A 82 4.04 -17.36 -13.70
C THR A 82 3.97 -18.85 -13.36
N PHE A 83 4.06 -19.20 -12.07
CA PHE A 83 3.95 -20.58 -11.63
C PHE A 83 2.59 -21.19 -11.95
N GLN A 84 1.50 -20.43 -11.81
CA GLN A 84 0.17 -20.89 -12.18
C GLN A 84 0.08 -21.22 -13.69
N LYS A 85 0.67 -20.39 -14.55
CA LYS A 85 0.71 -20.65 -15.99
C LYS A 85 1.57 -21.87 -16.33
N ILE A 86 2.73 -22.03 -15.71
CA ILE A 86 3.60 -23.20 -15.87
C ILE A 86 2.84 -24.47 -15.42
N GLY A 87 2.14 -24.43 -14.29
CA GLY A 87 1.32 -25.52 -13.78
C GLY A 87 0.30 -26.00 -14.79
N LYS A 88 -0.39 -25.07 -15.49
CA LYS A 88 -1.35 -25.40 -16.56
C LYS A 88 -0.69 -26.16 -17.72
N ILE A 89 0.56 -25.83 -18.06
CA ILE A 89 1.29 -26.49 -19.15
C ILE A 89 1.68 -27.92 -18.78
N ILE A 90 2.11 -28.14 -17.52
CA ILE A 90 2.58 -29.46 -17.05
C ILE A 90 1.47 -30.30 -16.41
N GLY A 91 0.23 -29.79 -16.36
CA GLY A 91 -0.91 -30.50 -15.80
C GLY A 91 -0.95 -30.55 -14.25
N ILE A 92 -0.27 -29.64 -13.57
CA ILE A 92 -0.24 -29.54 -12.11
C ILE A 92 -0.93 -28.25 -11.69
N ASP A 93 -1.83 -28.32 -10.70
CA ASP A 93 -2.45 -27.12 -10.13
C ASP A 93 -1.48 -26.40 -9.17
N LEU A 94 -0.92 -25.30 -9.64
CA LEU A 94 -0.03 -24.42 -8.88
C LEU A 94 -0.71 -23.11 -8.47
N HIS A 95 -2.04 -23.07 -8.40
CA HIS A 95 -2.80 -21.89 -8.00
C HIS A 95 -2.40 -21.35 -6.61
N ILE A 96 -1.99 -22.23 -5.71
CA ILE A 96 -1.51 -21.87 -4.37
C ILE A 96 -0.32 -20.90 -4.40
N MET A 97 0.43 -20.84 -5.50
CA MET A 97 1.57 -19.93 -5.63
C MET A 97 1.16 -18.45 -5.64
N LEU A 98 -0.10 -18.14 -5.93
CA LEU A 98 -0.64 -16.79 -5.75
C LEU A 98 -0.59 -16.33 -4.28
N ALA A 99 -0.56 -17.24 -3.33
CA ALA A 99 -0.44 -16.93 -1.92
C ALA A 99 0.85 -16.15 -1.60
N ILE A 100 1.91 -16.27 -2.40
CA ILE A 100 3.15 -15.53 -2.25
C ILE A 100 2.88 -14.01 -2.32
N GLY A 101 2.16 -13.58 -3.35
CA GLY A 101 1.78 -12.17 -3.52
C GLY A 101 0.90 -11.66 -2.38
N TRP A 102 -0.10 -12.44 -2.00
CA TRP A 102 -1.00 -12.09 -0.90
C TRP A 102 -0.28 -12.02 0.46
N PHE A 103 0.65 -12.92 0.71
CA PHE A 103 1.47 -12.90 1.91
C PHE A 103 2.35 -11.65 1.98
N ILE A 104 3.01 -11.29 0.88
CA ILE A 104 3.82 -10.08 0.80
C ILE A 104 2.96 -8.84 1.01
N LEU A 105 1.79 -8.75 0.37
CA LEU A 105 0.85 -7.65 0.54
C LEU A 105 0.41 -7.50 2.00
N ALA A 106 0.01 -8.59 2.64
CA ALA A 106 -0.39 -8.58 4.05
C ALA A 106 0.75 -8.13 4.96
N HIS A 107 1.96 -8.60 4.72
CA HIS A 107 3.14 -8.18 5.46
C HIS A 107 3.43 -6.68 5.30
N CYS A 108 3.29 -6.15 4.09
CA CYS A 108 3.46 -4.72 3.84
C CYS A 108 2.39 -3.88 4.57
N ILE A 109 1.13 -4.32 4.57
CA ILE A 109 0.04 -3.65 5.31
C ILE A 109 0.36 -3.59 6.82
N ILE A 110 0.79 -4.69 7.40
CA ILE A 110 1.16 -4.76 8.82
C ILE A 110 2.35 -3.83 9.13
N ASN A 111 3.37 -3.82 8.26
CA ASN A 111 4.53 -2.95 8.43
C ASN A 111 4.16 -1.45 8.36
N GLU A 112 3.33 -1.05 7.43
CA GLU A 112 2.87 0.35 7.33
C GLU A 112 2.04 0.74 8.55
N PHE A 113 1.13 -0.12 8.97
CA PHE A 113 0.32 0.11 10.17
C PHE A 113 1.20 0.28 11.43
N ARG A 114 2.19 -0.59 11.60
CA ARG A 114 3.16 -0.51 12.68
C ARG A 114 3.96 0.79 12.65
N SER A 115 4.44 1.18 11.48
CA SER A 115 5.19 2.44 11.29
C SER A 115 4.34 3.66 11.66
N ILE A 116 3.07 3.68 11.27
CA ILE A 116 2.12 4.74 11.64
C ILE A 116 1.96 4.81 13.17
N LEU A 117 1.77 3.66 13.82
CA LEU A 117 1.64 3.62 15.29
C LEU A 117 2.91 4.14 15.97
N GLU A 118 4.09 3.76 15.50
CA GLU A 118 5.37 4.26 16.02
C GLU A 118 5.49 5.78 15.86
N ASN A 119 5.11 6.33 14.71
CA ASN A 119 5.07 7.76 14.46
C ASN A 119 4.10 8.48 15.41
N MET A 120 2.90 7.92 15.62
CA MET A 120 1.89 8.48 16.51
C MET A 120 2.35 8.48 17.97
N VAL A 121 2.98 7.42 18.43
CA VAL A 121 3.53 7.33 19.80
C VAL A 121 4.61 8.38 20.02
N GLU A 122 5.51 8.59 19.07
CA GLU A 122 6.53 9.62 19.17
C GLU A 122 5.94 11.04 19.17
N LEU A 123 4.91 11.29 18.39
CA LEU A 123 4.17 12.55 18.38
C LEU A 123 3.47 12.79 19.72
N ASP A 124 2.80 11.77 20.25
CA ASP A 124 2.08 11.84 21.52
C ASP A 124 3.01 12.16 22.70
N LYS A 125 4.17 11.52 22.78
CA LYS A 125 5.20 11.84 23.78
C LYS A 125 5.63 13.31 23.74
N GLY A 126 5.70 13.90 22.55
CA GLY A 126 6.05 15.31 22.38
C GLY A 126 4.99 16.28 22.88
N TYR A 127 3.73 15.90 22.88
CA TYR A 127 2.62 16.74 23.39
C TYR A 127 2.37 16.56 24.89
N LEU A 128 2.67 15.40 25.45
CA LEU A 128 2.38 15.06 26.84
C LEU A 128 3.51 15.43 27.82
N VAL A 129 4.71 15.71 27.35
CA VAL A 129 5.83 16.13 28.19
C VAL A 129 6.02 17.63 28.04
N PRO A 130 5.53 18.46 28.99
CA PRO A 130 5.86 19.88 28.99
C PRO A 130 7.38 20.06 29.14
N LYS A 131 7.95 20.89 28.28
CA LYS A 131 9.37 21.28 28.38
C LYS A 131 9.57 22.18 29.59
#